data_3191480f3d686639be1bb97079e73e77
#
_entry.id   3191480f3d686639be1bb97079e73e77
#
_cell.length_a   1.000
_cell.length_b   1.000
_cell.length_c   1.000
_cell.angle_alpha   90.00
_cell.angle_beta   90.00
_cell.angle_gamma   90.00
#
_symmetry.space_group_name_H-M   'P 1'
#
loop_
_entity.id
_entity.type
_entity.pdbx_description
1 polymer ?
#
loop_
_entity_poly.entity_id
_entity_poly.type
_entity_poly.pdbx_seq_one_letter_code
_entity_poly.pdbx_strand_id
1 'polypeptide(L)'
;MKKLFSWLKKIDDNFVHISFIGFIVAASLLPKIPFQHVEYTYIKIRFDDILPAIMGVIFLIQWVRRKVRLNTKFMIPVLIFWAAVFVSYAVGAYYQGTIAVHNLGLLHSLRRIQYMAIFFVATSVTFSEKNFLFYLRIYLGTLFVVCLYGLGQKFLAFPSIQSMNPAYVDGRLLTLKPEDRLNSTFGGHFDLAAYLTFSMPIILGFFFFTKKKMYFLLFTLALAVLLYTSARSSFLAYLFSTTALLVYLRKFKLYAVVIGITAILLLITGDMTKRFLQTFQVQTIYVNQQTGATKIDQNITVKNLPAGGFKIPGTKNKNVVGDPNALKKVALEQALEEARKKGQKFNAGEIEKRAAQISKYIQPQRTILCDISCATRLQLEWPRAVAALSFNPLLGTGPSSITEATDNDYLRWLGETGVVGTAAFLFLLYIISRLVWREGKKEKGDIRYIHYGFVFGLVALLVNALYVDVFEASKMAYNFWAVAGIYVGYISLKHKKAKA
;
A
#
# COMPACT_ATOMS: atom_id res chain seq x y z
N MET A 1 2.42 24.95 44.97
CA MET A 1 1.22 24.15 44.69
C MET A 1 0.31 24.78 43.65
N LYS A 2 -0.14 26.06 43.73
CA LYS A 2 -1.06 26.67 42.72
C LYS A 2 -0.54 26.65 41.26
N LYS A 3 0.78 26.92 41.03
CA LYS A 3 1.37 26.86 39.67
C LYS A 3 1.37 25.44 39.09
N LEU A 4 1.68 24.41 39.92
CA LEU A 4 1.66 23.01 39.49
C LEU A 4 0.23 22.57 39.11
N PHE A 5 -0.76 22.93 39.92
CA PHE A 5 -2.16 22.61 39.68
C PHE A 5 -2.70 23.28 38.41
N SER A 6 -2.34 24.56 38.20
CA SER A 6 -2.66 25.29 36.97
C SER A 6 -2.02 24.64 35.73
N TRP A 7 -0.78 24.18 35.84
CA TRP A 7 -0.07 23.48 34.75
C TRP A 7 -0.70 22.12 34.44
N LEU A 8 -1.01 21.31 35.47
CA LEU A 8 -1.70 20.02 35.31
C LEU A 8 -3.09 20.21 34.67
N LYS A 9 -3.84 21.22 35.09
CA LYS A 9 -5.14 21.54 34.48
C LYS A 9 -4.98 21.89 33.00
N LYS A 10 -3.96 22.68 32.64
CA LYS A 10 -3.68 23.04 31.25
C LYS A 10 -3.30 21.82 30.40
N ILE A 11 -2.54 20.87 30.94
CA ILE A 11 -2.23 19.60 30.28
C ILE A 11 -3.50 18.79 30.06
N ASP A 12 -4.33 18.64 31.11
CA ASP A 12 -5.57 17.88 31.04
C ASP A 12 -6.57 18.48 30.03
N ASP A 13 -6.67 19.80 29.95
CA ASP A 13 -7.52 20.49 28.98
C ASP A 13 -7.03 20.34 27.52
N ASN A 14 -5.73 20.13 27.31
CA ASN A 14 -5.13 19.92 26.00
C ASN A 14 -4.75 18.46 25.75
N PHE A 15 -5.13 17.52 26.62
CA PHE A 15 -4.61 16.15 26.61
C PHE A 15 -4.89 15.43 25.27
N VAL A 16 -6.06 15.58 24.69
CA VAL A 16 -6.40 14.99 23.39
C VAL A 16 -5.51 15.56 22.26
N HIS A 17 -5.20 16.85 22.31
CA HIS A 17 -4.31 17.49 21.33
C HIS A 17 -2.91 16.94 21.41
N ILE A 18 -2.36 16.84 22.64
CA ILE A 18 -1.02 16.31 22.89
C ILE A 18 -0.96 14.84 22.44
N SER A 19 -1.98 14.06 22.83
CA SER A 19 -2.07 12.64 22.44
C SER A 19 -2.22 12.47 20.92
N PHE A 20 -2.98 13.33 20.24
CA PHE A 20 -3.12 13.27 18.79
C PHE A 20 -1.81 13.64 18.06
N ILE A 21 -1.02 14.60 18.58
CA ILE A 21 0.34 14.86 18.08
C ILE A 21 1.21 13.62 18.25
N GLY A 22 1.21 13.02 19.45
CA GLY A 22 1.91 11.77 19.72
C GLY A 22 1.50 10.65 18.76
N PHE A 23 0.20 10.55 18.46
CA PHE A 23 -0.31 9.58 17.50
C PHE A 23 0.22 9.82 16.08
N ILE A 24 0.19 11.06 15.55
CA ILE A 24 0.71 11.38 14.20
C ILE A 24 2.18 10.94 14.08
N VAL A 25 2.98 11.24 15.10
CA VAL A 25 4.40 10.89 15.13
C VAL A 25 4.59 9.37 15.24
N ALA A 26 3.93 8.75 16.21
CA ALA A 26 4.08 7.33 16.51
C ALA A 26 3.56 6.44 15.37
N ALA A 27 2.42 6.77 14.75
CA ALA A 27 1.85 6.01 13.65
C ALA A 27 2.81 5.85 12.46
N SER A 28 3.68 6.83 12.23
CA SER A 28 4.67 6.77 11.16
C SER A 28 6.02 6.20 11.61
N LEU A 29 6.48 6.52 12.84
CA LEU A 29 7.84 6.20 13.29
C LEU A 29 7.96 4.87 14.03
N LEU A 30 6.94 4.42 14.79
CA LEU A 30 7.05 3.15 15.52
C LEU A 30 7.15 1.99 14.53
N PRO A 31 8.20 1.17 14.62
CA PRO A 31 8.34 0.01 13.74
C PRO A 31 7.25 -1.04 14.03
N LYS A 32 6.93 -1.86 13.03
CA LYS A 32 5.92 -2.92 13.14
C LYS A 32 6.45 -4.12 13.92
N ILE A 33 6.67 -3.96 15.21
CA ILE A 33 7.13 -5.03 16.10
C ILE A 33 5.95 -5.91 16.48
N PRO A 34 6.00 -7.24 16.24
CA PRO A 34 4.94 -8.16 16.61
C PRO A 34 4.85 -8.32 18.12
N PHE A 35 3.64 -8.35 18.66
CA PHE A 35 3.35 -8.50 20.08
C PHE A 35 2.71 -9.87 20.39
N GLN A 36 1.67 -10.26 19.64
CA GLN A 36 0.92 -11.48 19.86
C GLN A 36 0.58 -12.17 18.56
N HIS A 37 0.68 -13.51 18.54
CA HIS A 37 0.26 -14.34 17.41
C HIS A 37 -1.26 -14.51 17.40
N VAL A 38 -1.88 -14.41 16.22
CA VAL A 38 -3.29 -14.79 16.03
C VAL A 38 -3.32 -16.28 15.68
N GLU A 39 -3.98 -17.07 16.53
CA GLU A 39 -4.07 -18.52 16.34
C GLU A 39 -4.63 -18.89 14.96
N TYR A 40 -4.13 -19.98 14.43
CA TYR A 40 -4.47 -20.54 13.10
C TYR A 40 -4.10 -19.63 11.90
N THR A 41 -3.30 -18.57 12.11
CA THR A 41 -2.84 -17.69 11.05
C THR A 41 -1.36 -17.36 11.24
N TYR A 42 -0.70 -16.82 10.21
CA TYR A 42 0.62 -16.24 10.36
C TYR A 42 0.58 -14.74 10.72
N ILE A 43 -0.61 -14.17 10.90
CA ILE A 43 -0.80 -12.75 11.23
C ILE A 43 -0.50 -12.54 12.72
N LYS A 44 0.18 -11.44 13.01
CA LYS A 44 0.48 -11.02 14.38
C LYS A 44 -0.11 -9.65 14.67
N ILE A 45 -0.61 -9.48 15.88
CA ILE A 45 -0.96 -8.17 16.44
C ILE A 45 0.35 -7.46 16.75
N ARG A 46 0.47 -6.19 16.38
CA ARG A 46 1.67 -5.38 16.49
C ARG A 46 1.45 -4.19 17.41
N PHE A 47 2.53 -3.62 17.93
CA PHE A 47 2.44 -2.43 18.79
C PHE A 47 1.77 -1.24 18.10
N ASP A 48 1.95 -1.08 16.79
CA ASP A 48 1.28 -0.02 16.02
C ASP A 48 -0.24 -0.23 15.92
N ASP A 49 -0.75 -1.45 16.06
CA ASP A 49 -2.20 -1.73 16.11
C ASP A 49 -2.84 -1.27 17.44
N ILE A 50 -2.05 -1.13 18.52
CA ILE A 50 -2.54 -0.68 19.83
C ILE A 50 -2.72 0.85 19.89
N LEU A 51 -1.93 1.60 19.12
CA LEU A 51 -1.95 3.08 19.14
C LEU A 51 -3.32 3.69 18.88
N PRO A 52 -4.08 3.27 17.84
CA PRO A 52 -5.42 3.83 17.60
C PRO A 52 -6.40 3.48 18.72
N ALA A 53 -6.26 2.30 19.34
CA ALA A 53 -7.10 1.91 20.47
C ALA A 53 -6.85 2.81 21.68
N ILE A 54 -5.57 3.06 22.03
CA ILE A 54 -5.19 4.01 23.10
C ILE A 54 -5.74 5.40 22.77
N MET A 55 -5.57 5.89 21.53
CA MET A 55 -6.07 7.19 21.12
C MET A 55 -7.61 7.27 21.22
N GLY A 56 -8.30 6.19 20.82
CA GLY A 56 -9.75 6.07 20.92
C GLY A 56 -10.24 6.15 22.38
N VAL A 57 -9.58 5.42 23.30
CA VAL A 57 -9.89 5.44 24.74
C VAL A 57 -9.67 6.84 25.31
N ILE A 58 -8.53 7.47 25.02
CA ILE A 58 -8.26 8.85 25.46
C ILE A 58 -9.34 9.80 24.95
N PHE A 59 -9.71 9.69 23.68
CA PHE A 59 -10.75 10.52 23.07
C PHE A 59 -12.10 10.30 23.75
N LEU A 60 -12.51 9.05 23.98
CA LEU A 60 -13.77 8.71 24.65
C LEU A 60 -13.84 9.27 26.07
N ILE A 61 -12.77 9.12 26.86
CA ILE A 61 -12.69 9.69 28.23
C ILE A 61 -12.89 11.20 28.19
N GLN A 62 -12.20 11.91 27.29
CA GLN A 62 -12.30 13.37 27.22
C GLN A 62 -13.63 13.83 26.60
N TRP A 63 -14.26 13.02 25.75
CA TRP A 63 -15.59 13.27 25.24
C TRP A 63 -16.66 13.14 26.35
N VAL A 64 -16.62 12.07 27.15
CA VAL A 64 -17.49 11.88 28.33
C VAL A 64 -17.30 13.03 29.31
N ARG A 65 -16.06 13.48 29.53
CA ARG A 65 -15.72 14.66 30.37
C ARG A 65 -16.15 15.99 29.72
N ARG A 66 -16.77 15.99 28.56
CA ARG A 66 -17.21 17.16 27.78
C ARG A 66 -16.10 18.14 27.40
N LYS A 67 -14.83 17.70 27.41
CA LYS A 67 -13.67 18.52 27.01
C LYS A 67 -13.48 18.57 25.50
N VAL A 68 -13.98 17.57 24.77
CA VAL A 68 -13.96 17.51 23.30
C VAL A 68 -15.39 17.25 22.78
N ARG A 69 -15.73 17.85 21.66
CA ARG A 69 -17.01 17.60 20.98
C ARG A 69 -16.77 16.71 19.76
N LEU A 70 -17.51 15.61 19.68
CA LEU A 70 -17.47 14.75 18.50
C LEU A 70 -18.03 15.50 17.28
N ASN A 71 -17.24 15.51 16.20
CA ASN A 71 -17.70 16.03 14.92
C ASN A 71 -18.38 14.91 14.12
N THR A 72 -19.69 14.99 13.98
CA THR A 72 -20.53 13.95 13.35
C THR A 72 -20.72 14.12 11.85
N LYS A 73 -20.04 15.10 11.22
CA LYS A 73 -20.32 15.49 9.83
C LYS A 73 -20.33 14.33 8.83
N PHE A 74 -19.44 13.36 8.98
CA PHE A 74 -19.33 12.18 8.11
C PHE A 74 -19.76 10.88 8.80
N MET A 75 -20.45 10.96 9.92
CA MET A 75 -20.84 9.78 10.70
C MET A 75 -21.71 8.81 9.86
N ILE A 76 -22.75 9.32 9.21
CA ILE A 76 -23.69 8.49 8.44
C ILE A 76 -22.98 7.73 7.30
N PRO A 77 -22.21 8.38 6.39
CA PRO A 77 -21.49 7.64 5.35
C PRO A 77 -20.51 6.58 5.89
N VAL A 78 -19.83 6.88 7.01
CA VAL A 78 -18.92 5.93 7.65
C VAL A 78 -19.69 4.75 8.24
N LEU A 79 -20.80 4.98 8.93
CA LEU A 79 -21.67 3.93 9.48
C LEU A 79 -22.26 3.04 8.39
N ILE A 80 -22.64 3.61 7.24
CA ILE A 80 -23.11 2.83 6.08
C ILE A 80 -22.00 1.88 5.58
N PHE A 81 -20.77 2.38 5.45
CA PHE A 81 -19.64 1.54 5.06
C PHE A 81 -19.36 0.44 6.09
N TRP A 82 -19.33 0.76 7.39
CA TRP A 82 -19.12 -0.23 8.44
C TRP A 82 -20.23 -1.27 8.46
N ALA A 83 -21.49 -0.85 8.33
CA ALA A 83 -22.63 -1.77 8.23
C ALA A 83 -22.47 -2.72 7.04
N ALA A 84 -22.09 -2.22 5.86
CA ALA A 84 -21.83 -3.05 4.68
C ALA A 84 -20.72 -4.09 4.93
N VAL A 85 -19.61 -3.70 5.59
CA VAL A 85 -18.52 -4.62 5.96
C VAL A 85 -18.98 -5.71 6.93
N PHE A 86 -19.76 -5.35 7.97
CA PHE A 86 -20.26 -6.34 8.94
C PHE A 86 -21.34 -7.25 8.38
N VAL A 87 -22.21 -6.72 7.53
CA VAL A 87 -23.19 -7.55 6.81
C VAL A 87 -22.48 -8.54 5.89
N SER A 88 -21.47 -8.07 5.15
CA SER A 88 -20.63 -8.95 4.32
C SER A 88 -19.93 -10.03 5.16
N TYR A 89 -19.35 -9.64 6.32
CA TYR A 89 -18.75 -10.61 7.25
C TYR A 89 -19.78 -11.64 7.72
N ALA A 90 -20.95 -11.20 8.18
CA ALA A 90 -21.99 -12.12 8.69
C ALA A 90 -22.48 -13.09 7.60
N VAL A 91 -22.68 -12.59 6.39
CA VAL A 91 -23.08 -13.43 5.24
C VAL A 91 -21.98 -14.43 4.89
N GLY A 92 -20.71 -13.98 4.79
CA GLY A 92 -19.58 -14.85 4.48
C GLY A 92 -19.31 -15.90 5.57
N ALA A 93 -19.42 -15.52 6.85
CA ALA A 93 -19.12 -16.39 7.97
C ALA A 93 -20.23 -17.41 8.27
N TYR A 94 -21.49 -16.97 8.27
CA TYR A 94 -22.61 -17.78 8.79
C TYR A 94 -23.55 -18.32 7.72
N TYR A 95 -23.63 -17.70 6.54
CA TYR A 95 -24.53 -18.13 5.47
C TYR A 95 -23.80 -18.84 4.34
N GLN A 96 -22.68 -18.28 3.87
CA GLN A 96 -21.93 -18.82 2.71
C GLN A 96 -20.81 -19.79 3.12
N GLY A 97 -20.30 -19.72 4.35
CA GLY A 97 -19.16 -20.52 4.81
C GLY A 97 -17.85 -20.19 4.08
N THR A 98 -17.73 -18.98 3.50
CA THR A 98 -16.56 -18.55 2.72
C THR A 98 -15.39 -18.06 3.58
N ILE A 99 -15.65 -17.76 4.85
CA ILE A 99 -14.62 -17.35 5.82
C ILE A 99 -14.15 -18.57 6.61
N ALA A 100 -13.00 -19.10 6.26
CA ALA A 100 -12.45 -20.29 6.91
C ALA A 100 -12.08 -20.07 8.39
N VAL A 101 -11.59 -18.86 8.74
CA VAL A 101 -11.19 -18.49 10.11
C VAL A 101 -12.02 -17.29 10.56
N HIS A 102 -13.08 -17.55 11.34
CA HIS A 102 -14.03 -16.51 11.80
C HIS A 102 -13.37 -15.37 12.55
N ASN A 103 -12.43 -15.68 13.47
CA ASN A 103 -11.68 -14.67 14.21
C ASN A 103 -10.91 -13.72 13.30
N LEU A 104 -10.34 -14.23 12.22
CA LEU A 104 -9.59 -13.42 11.25
C LEU A 104 -10.53 -12.49 10.49
N GLY A 105 -11.67 -12.97 10.00
CA GLY A 105 -12.69 -12.17 9.34
C GLY A 105 -13.23 -11.05 10.22
N LEU A 106 -13.49 -11.35 11.50
CA LEU A 106 -13.91 -10.35 12.49
C LEU A 106 -12.81 -9.29 12.72
N LEU A 107 -11.55 -9.71 12.91
CA LEU A 107 -10.42 -8.80 13.10
C LEU A 107 -10.23 -7.88 11.91
N HIS A 108 -10.34 -8.37 10.68
CA HIS A 108 -10.27 -7.54 9.47
C HIS A 108 -11.42 -6.52 9.41
N SER A 109 -12.63 -6.91 9.81
CA SER A 109 -13.78 -6.01 9.89
C SER A 109 -13.58 -4.91 10.93
N LEU A 110 -13.13 -5.26 12.15
CA LEU A 110 -12.83 -4.33 13.23
C LEU A 110 -11.66 -3.40 12.88
N ARG A 111 -10.67 -3.88 12.14
CA ARG A 111 -9.52 -3.09 11.70
C ARG A 111 -9.94 -1.92 10.81
N ARG A 112 -10.94 -2.09 9.96
CA ARG A 112 -11.50 -0.99 9.15
C ARG A 112 -12.17 0.09 10.01
N ILE A 113 -12.84 -0.30 11.10
CA ILE A 113 -13.34 0.67 12.10
C ILE A 113 -12.17 1.39 12.77
N GLN A 114 -11.18 0.66 13.23
CA GLN A 114 -10.01 1.20 13.92
C GLN A 114 -9.28 2.25 13.07
N TYR A 115 -9.10 2.01 11.77
CA TYR A 115 -8.48 2.97 10.86
C TYR A 115 -9.30 4.26 10.76
N MET A 116 -10.62 4.14 10.61
CA MET A 116 -11.51 5.28 10.40
C MET A 116 -11.85 6.01 11.70
N ALA A 117 -11.72 5.38 12.87
CA ALA A 117 -11.94 6.05 14.15
C ALA A 117 -11.01 7.26 14.34
N ILE A 118 -9.77 7.17 13.84
CA ILE A 118 -8.80 8.27 13.88
C ILE A 118 -9.27 9.50 13.09
N PHE A 119 -10.04 9.31 12.03
CA PHE A 119 -10.66 10.40 11.30
C PHE A 119 -11.56 11.25 12.22
N PHE A 120 -12.38 10.64 13.06
CA PHE A 120 -13.26 11.36 14.00
C PHE A 120 -12.49 12.07 15.10
N VAL A 121 -11.42 11.46 15.61
CA VAL A 121 -10.51 12.13 16.54
C VAL A 121 -9.92 13.38 15.89
N ALA A 122 -9.34 13.25 14.71
CA ALA A 122 -8.70 14.34 13.96
C ALA A 122 -9.68 15.47 13.65
N THR A 123 -10.90 15.14 13.19
CA THR A 123 -11.94 16.15 12.92
C THR A 123 -12.38 16.92 14.17
N SER A 124 -12.33 16.27 15.32
CA SER A 124 -12.80 16.82 16.60
C SER A 124 -11.76 17.72 17.26
N VAL A 125 -10.46 17.47 17.02
CA VAL A 125 -9.37 18.28 17.59
C VAL A 125 -8.91 19.43 16.70
N THR A 126 -9.33 19.47 15.43
CA THR A 126 -8.94 20.51 14.48
C THR A 126 -9.95 21.64 14.45
N PHE A 127 -9.82 22.64 15.34
CA PHE A 127 -10.76 23.73 15.53
C PHE A 127 -10.22 25.13 15.22
N SER A 128 -9.06 25.23 14.60
CA SER A 128 -8.53 26.51 14.10
C SER A 128 -7.59 26.30 12.92
N GLU A 129 -7.36 27.36 12.13
CA GLU A 129 -6.37 27.35 11.08
C GLU A 129 -4.96 27.10 11.62
N LYS A 130 -4.65 27.64 12.82
CA LYS A 130 -3.37 27.37 13.50
C LYS A 130 -3.19 25.88 13.79
N ASN A 131 -4.23 25.20 14.32
CA ASN A 131 -4.20 23.76 14.58
C ASN A 131 -4.07 22.98 13.27
N PHE A 132 -4.82 23.34 12.23
CA PHE A 132 -4.78 22.73 10.92
C PHE A 132 -3.35 22.74 10.35
N LEU A 133 -2.75 23.91 10.26
CA LEU A 133 -1.39 24.07 9.74
C LEU A 133 -0.33 23.42 10.65
N PHE A 134 -0.56 23.46 11.98
CA PHE A 134 0.34 22.87 12.95
C PHE A 134 0.39 21.35 12.81
N TYR A 135 -0.76 20.65 12.79
CA TYR A 135 -0.79 19.19 12.63
C TYR A 135 -0.20 18.74 11.30
N LEU A 136 -0.49 19.46 10.22
CA LEU A 136 0.13 19.14 8.93
C LEU A 136 1.65 19.37 8.93
N ARG A 137 2.15 20.38 9.63
CA ARG A 137 3.61 20.57 9.80
C ARG A 137 4.24 19.45 10.63
N ILE A 138 3.59 18.98 11.69
CA ILE A 138 4.03 17.80 12.45
C ILE A 138 4.08 16.57 11.54
N TYR A 139 3.02 16.33 10.75
CA TYR A 139 3.00 15.25 9.78
C TYR A 139 4.17 15.32 8.79
N LEU A 140 4.43 16.49 8.20
CA LEU A 140 5.55 16.68 7.28
C LEU A 140 6.93 16.61 7.98
N GLY A 141 7.04 17.06 9.24
CA GLY A 141 8.24 16.87 10.06
C GLY A 141 8.52 15.40 10.36
N THR A 142 7.46 14.64 10.66
CA THR A 142 7.57 13.19 10.85
C THR A 142 7.99 12.48 9.56
N LEU A 143 7.44 12.88 8.42
CA LEU A 143 7.85 12.37 7.12
C LEU A 143 9.33 12.64 6.82
N PHE A 144 9.84 13.83 7.20
CA PHE A 144 11.27 14.13 7.09
C PHE A 144 12.12 13.13 7.87
N VAL A 145 11.74 12.82 9.12
CA VAL A 145 12.44 11.81 9.95
C VAL A 145 12.35 10.42 9.33
N VAL A 146 11.18 10.02 8.80
CA VAL A 146 11.00 8.76 8.06
C VAL A 146 11.96 8.68 6.87
N CYS A 147 12.10 9.76 6.11
CA CYS A 147 13.02 9.80 4.97
C CYS A 147 14.48 9.69 5.41
N LEU A 148 14.88 10.40 6.47
CA LEU A 148 16.24 10.32 6.99
C LEU A 148 16.57 8.91 7.50
N TYR A 149 15.66 8.29 8.26
CA TYR A 149 15.83 6.92 8.73
C TYR A 149 15.98 5.94 7.55
N GLY A 150 15.15 6.11 6.51
CA GLY A 150 15.27 5.32 5.29
C GLY A 150 16.63 5.47 4.61
N LEU A 151 17.15 6.69 4.45
CA LEU A 151 18.50 6.89 3.93
C LEU A 151 19.56 6.29 4.86
N GLY A 152 19.35 6.35 6.19
CA GLY A 152 20.20 5.66 7.17
C GLY A 152 20.23 4.15 6.96
N GLN A 153 19.11 3.52 6.59
CA GLN A 153 19.07 2.10 6.21
C GLN A 153 19.92 1.82 4.96
N LYS A 154 19.86 2.70 3.96
CA LYS A 154 20.58 2.50 2.69
C LYS A 154 22.09 2.71 2.82
N PHE A 155 22.51 3.73 3.60
CA PHE A 155 23.90 4.20 3.60
C PHE A 155 24.64 3.98 4.95
N LEU A 156 23.90 3.83 6.06
CA LEU A 156 24.48 3.74 7.42
C LEU A 156 24.13 2.43 8.11
N ALA A 157 23.57 1.45 7.38
CA ALA A 157 23.19 0.13 7.91
C ALA A 157 22.20 0.20 9.10
N PHE A 158 21.31 1.20 9.15
CA PHE A 158 20.27 1.26 10.16
C PHE A 158 19.36 0.02 10.08
N PRO A 159 18.87 -0.50 11.21
CA PRO A 159 18.07 -1.71 11.22
C PRO A 159 16.74 -1.54 10.47
N SER A 160 16.28 -2.63 9.88
CA SER A 160 15.00 -2.74 9.20
C SER A 160 14.15 -3.84 9.84
N ILE A 161 12.86 -3.58 10.03
CA ILE A 161 11.88 -4.60 10.41
C ILE A 161 10.91 -4.74 9.25
N GLN A 162 10.90 -5.93 8.62
CA GLN A 162 9.97 -6.26 7.55
C GLN A 162 8.88 -7.19 8.09
N SER A 163 7.65 -6.99 7.66
CA SER A 163 6.50 -7.78 8.09
C SER A 163 5.50 -8.10 6.97
N MET A 164 5.89 -7.87 5.71
CA MET A 164 5.04 -8.11 4.54
C MET A 164 5.09 -9.55 4.03
N ASN A 165 6.08 -10.34 4.44
CA ASN A 165 6.26 -11.70 4.00
C ASN A 165 6.09 -12.64 5.20
N PRO A 166 5.38 -13.78 5.09
CA PRO A 166 5.28 -14.77 6.14
C PRO A 166 6.61 -15.17 6.78
N ALA A 167 7.70 -15.23 5.99
CA ALA A 167 9.04 -15.51 6.48
C ALA A 167 9.61 -14.46 7.47
N TYR A 168 9.08 -13.24 7.46
CA TYR A 168 9.54 -12.10 8.27
C TYR A 168 8.49 -11.60 9.26
N VAL A 169 7.36 -12.27 9.37
CA VAL A 169 6.24 -11.91 10.27
C VAL A 169 6.69 -11.80 11.73
N ASP A 170 7.73 -12.54 12.13
CA ASP A 170 8.31 -12.52 13.48
C ASP A 170 9.05 -11.22 13.84
N GLY A 171 9.11 -10.26 12.92
CA GLY A 171 9.72 -8.95 13.19
C GLY A 171 11.23 -9.02 13.38
N ARG A 172 11.92 -9.86 12.63
CA ARG A 172 13.38 -9.96 12.70
C ARG A 172 14.02 -8.64 12.29
N LEU A 173 15.02 -8.24 13.05
CA LEU A 173 15.89 -7.13 12.70
C LEU A 173 16.80 -7.56 11.55
N LEU A 174 16.74 -6.81 10.47
CA LEU A 174 17.51 -7.04 9.26
C LEU A 174 18.38 -5.82 8.97
N THR A 175 19.57 -6.05 8.47
CA THR A 175 20.38 -5.01 7.83
C THR A 175 20.20 -5.13 6.33
N LEU A 176 19.78 -4.05 5.67
CA LEU A 176 19.54 -4.05 4.24
C LEU A 176 20.86 -4.11 3.47
N LYS A 177 20.93 -4.98 2.46
CA LYS A 177 22.01 -4.98 1.50
C LYS A 177 21.82 -3.84 0.48
N PRO A 178 22.87 -3.45 -0.26
CA PRO A 178 22.77 -2.38 -1.26
C PRO A 178 21.67 -2.59 -2.32
N GLU A 179 21.37 -3.85 -2.67
CA GLU A 179 20.33 -4.22 -3.62
C GLU A 179 18.91 -4.33 -3.02
N ASP A 180 18.79 -4.32 -1.68
CA ASP A 180 17.50 -4.45 -1.01
C ASP A 180 16.65 -3.19 -1.12
N ARG A 181 15.34 -3.39 -1.06
CA ARG A 181 14.35 -2.31 -1.12
C ARG A 181 14.21 -1.64 0.22
N LEU A 182 14.26 -0.34 0.20
CA LEU A 182 14.14 0.48 1.39
C LEU A 182 12.70 0.49 1.93
N ASN A 183 12.51 0.27 3.22
CA ASN A 183 11.21 0.31 3.89
C ASN A 183 11.13 1.31 5.06
N SER A 184 12.23 1.92 5.48
CA SER A 184 12.29 2.82 6.63
C SER A 184 11.66 2.18 7.89
N THR A 185 10.80 2.90 8.58
CA THR A 185 10.05 2.42 9.75
C THR A 185 8.80 1.61 9.38
N PHE A 186 8.47 1.45 8.10
CA PHE A 186 7.28 0.74 7.61
C PHE A 186 7.53 -0.78 7.51
N GLY A 187 6.45 -1.55 7.54
CA GLY A 187 6.53 -3.01 7.45
C GLY A 187 6.97 -3.53 6.09
N GLY A 188 6.92 -2.68 5.06
CA GLY A 188 7.36 -3.01 3.72
C GLY A 188 7.59 -1.78 2.84
N HIS A 189 8.29 -1.99 1.75
CA HIS A 189 8.63 -0.93 0.80
C HIS A 189 7.41 -0.36 0.06
N PHE A 190 6.35 -1.15 -0.14
CA PHE A 190 5.10 -0.67 -0.76
C PHE A 190 4.33 0.28 0.16
N ASP A 191 4.26 -0.02 1.47
CA ASP A 191 3.62 0.83 2.48
C ASP A 191 4.31 2.20 2.56
N LEU A 192 5.66 2.18 2.62
CA LEU A 192 6.46 3.41 2.61
C LEU A 192 6.23 4.20 1.33
N ALA A 193 6.27 3.52 0.17
CA ALA A 193 6.09 4.17 -1.12
C ALA A 193 4.71 4.83 -1.24
N ALA A 194 3.63 4.18 -0.77
CA ALA A 194 2.29 4.75 -0.73
C ALA A 194 2.21 5.99 0.17
N TYR A 195 2.84 5.93 1.36
CA TYR A 195 2.92 7.07 2.27
C TYR A 195 3.64 8.28 1.65
N LEU A 196 4.75 8.04 0.94
CA LEU A 196 5.48 9.09 0.24
C LEU A 196 4.67 9.68 -0.91
N THR A 197 4.05 8.85 -1.75
CA THR A 197 3.27 9.33 -2.90
C THR A 197 2.04 10.13 -2.48
N PHE A 198 1.37 9.77 -1.39
CA PHE A 198 0.30 10.55 -0.79
C PHE A 198 0.80 11.92 -0.31
N SER A 199 1.97 11.95 0.33
CA SER A 199 2.51 13.14 0.97
C SER A 199 3.10 14.15 -0.02
N MET A 200 3.65 13.69 -1.14
CA MET A 200 4.38 14.55 -2.09
C MET A 200 3.54 15.70 -2.66
N PRO A 201 2.29 15.53 -3.10
CA PRO A 201 1.44 16.65 -3.49
C PRO A 201 1.12 17.61 -2.34
N ILE A 202 1.00 17.12 -1.10
CA ILE A 202 0.80 17.95 0.09
C ILE A 202 2.04 18.81 0.36
N ILE A 203 3.24 18.25 0.23
CA ILE A 203 4.51 18.99 0.35
C ILE A 203 4.57 20.13 -0.69
N LEU A 204 4.21 19.85 -1.95
CA LEU A 204 4.14 20.89 -2.98
C LEU A 204 3.08 21.95 -2.65
N GLY A 205 1.94 21.56 -2.07
CA GLY A 205 0.94 22.50 -1.55
C GLY A 205 1.52 23.44 -0.51
N PHE A 206 2.32 22.93 0.43
CA PHE A 206 3.04 23.73 1.43
C PHE A 206 4.14 24.60 0.81
N PHE A 207 4.84 24.09 -0.20
CA PHE A 207 5.83 24.88 -0.96
C PHE A 207 5.17 26.10 -1.60
N PHE A 208 4.03 25.94 -2.26
CA PHE A 208 3.30 27.06 -2.88
C PHE A 208 2.70 28.02 -1.84
N PHE A 209 2.21 27.48 -0.72
CA PHE A 209 1.62 28.27 0.37
C PHE A 209 2.66 29.13 1.07
N THR A 210 3.82 28.55 1.45
CA THR A 210 4.81 29.23 2.28
C THR A 210 5.92 29.92 1.50
N LYS A 211 6.10 29.56 0.22
CA LYS A 211 7.24 29.95 -0.65
C LYS A 211 8.62 29.52 -0.11
N LYS A 212 8.68 28.68 0.92
CA LYS A 212 9.93 28.25 1.57
C LYS A 212 10.56 27.09 0.81
N LYS A 213 11.82 27.26 0.37
CA LYS A 213 12.59 26.24 -0.37
C LYS A 213 12.75 24.92 0.39
N MET A 214 12.66 24.94 1.74
CA MET A 214 12.74 23.73 2.56
C MET A 214 11.68 22.66 2.19
N TYR A 215 10.48 23.07 1.78
CA TYR A 215 9.46 22.12 1.35
C TYR A 215 9.79 21.48 0.00
N PHE A 216 10.41 22.25 -0.90
CA PHE A 216 10.90 21.67 -2.15
C PHE A 216 12.06 20.70 -1.92
N LEU A 217 12.96 21.02 -0.98
CA LEU A 217 14.03 20.11 -0.56
C LEU A 217 13.43 18.81 0.06
N LEU A 218 12.41 18.95 0.92
CA LEU A 218 11.69 17.78 1.49
C LEU A 218 11.03 16.94 0.39
N PHE A 219 10.46 17.57 -0.64
CA PHE A 219 9.91 16.87 -1.81
C PHE A 219 10.98 16.06 -2.54
N THR A 220 12.14 16.67 -2.81
CA THR A 220 13.28 16.00 -3.47
C THR A 220 13.81 14.83 -2.63
N LEU A 221 13.90 15.02 -1.31
CA LEU A 221 14.28 13.95 -0.37
C LEU A 221 13.28 12.80 -0.40
N ALA A 222 11.98 13.09 -0.33
CA ALA A 222 10.92 12.08 -0.41
C ALA A 222 10.95 11.33 -1.75
N LEU A 223 11.24 12.02 -2.86
CA LEU A 223 11.39 11.42 -4.17
C LEU A 223 12.60 10.46 -4.22
N ALA A 224 13.75 10.86 -3.68
CA ALA A 224 14.92 9.99 -3.61
C ALA A 224 14.62 8.71 -2.81
N VAL A 225 13.97 8.84 -1.65
CA VAL A 225 13.55 7.68 -0.83
C VAL A 225 12.54 6.82 -1.58
N LEU A 226 11.58 7.41 -2.29
CA LEU A 226 10.62 6.67 -3.12
C LEU A 226 11.32 5.81 -4.17
N LEU A 227 12.35 6.35 -4.85
CA LEU A 227 13.11 5.59 -5.85
C LEU A 227 13.87 4.42 -5.23
N TYR A 228 14.44 4.57 -4.03
CA TYR A 228 15.09 3.46 -3.31
C TYR A 228 14.11 2.40 -2.80
N THR A 229 12.80 2.69 -2.67
CA THR A 229 11.80 1.63 -2.43
C THR A 229 11.66 0.69 -3.61
N SER A 230 12.03 1.11 -4.81
CA SER A 230 11.85 0.39 -6.09
C SER A 230 10.41 -0.09 -6.34
N ALA A 231 9.41 0.63 -5.79
CA ALA A 231 7.98 0.35 -5.96
C ALA A 231 7.46 1.00 -7.26
N ARG A 232 7.40 0.22 -8.34
CA ARG A 232 7.05 0.71 -9.69
C ARG A 232 5.66 1.35 -9.77
N SER A 233 4.64 0.73 -9.17
CA SER A 233 3.27 1.26 -9.12
C SER A 233 3.20 2.61 -8.42
N SER A 234 3.88 2.72 -7.28
CA SER A 234 3.93 3.97 -6.51
C SER A 234 4.69 5.07 -7.27
N PHE A 235 5.74 4.71 -8.00
CA PHE A 235 6.44 5.66 -8.87
C PHE A 235 5.54 6.20 -9.99
N LEU A 236 4.75 5.33 -10.64
CA LEU A 236 3.77 5.76 -11.65
C LEU A 236 2.65 6.62 -11.03
N ALA A 237 2.17 6.26 -9.83
CA ALA A 237 1.20 7.05 -9.08
C ALA A 237 1.74 8.45 -8.72
N TYR A 238 3.00 8.54 -8.31
CA TYR A 238 3.71 9.80 -8.11
C TYR A 238 3.75 10.64 -9.39
N LEU A 239 4.22 10.08 -10.50
CA LEU A 239 4.31 10.79 -11.77
C LEU A 239 2.95 11.32 -12.21
N PHE A 240 1.93 10.46 -12.19
CA PHE A 240 0.56 10.83 -12.58
C PHE A 240 0.02 11.97 -11.71
N SER A 241 0.04 11.80 -10.40
CA SER A 241 -0.55 12.74 -9.44
C SER A 241 0.20 14.08 -9.41
N THR A 242 1.54 14.07 -9.41
CA THR A 242 2.36 15.28 -9.39
C THR A 242 2.23 16.04 -10.71
N THR A 243 2.24 15.34 -11.85
CA THR A 243 1.98 15.94 -13.17
C THR A 243 0.60 16.59 -13.20
N ALA A 244 -0.45 15.86 -12.79
CA ALA A 244 -1.82 16.37 -12.76
C ALA A 244 -1.95 17.62 -11.87
N LEU A 245 -1.33 17.64 -10.68
CA LEU A 245 -1.29 18.82 -9.81
C LEU A 245 -0.62 20.02 -10.49
N LEU A 246 0.61 19.84 -11.04
CA LEU A 246 1.38 20.94 -11.60
C LEU A 246 0.77 21.48 -12.89
N VAL A 247 0.19 20.62 -13.73
CA VAL A 247 -0.56 21.01 -14.93
C VAL A 247 -1.84 21.76 -14.54
N TYR A 248 -2.62 21.26 -13.57
CA TYR A 248 -3.80 21.94 -13.05
C TYR A 248 -3.47 23.35 -12.52
N LEU A 249 -2.37 23.49 -11.80
CA LEU A 249 -1.90 24.77 -11.27
C LEU A 249 -1.19 25.63 -12.33
N ARG A 250 -1.02 25.14 -13.56
CA ARG A 250 -0.28 25.81 -14.68
C ARG A 250 1.16 26.17 -14.28
N LYS A 251 1.83 25.33 -13.47
CA LYS A 251 3.20 25.53 -13.00
C LYS A 251 4.22 24.80 -13.87
N PHE A 252 4.19 25.03 -15.19
CA PHE A 252 5.00 24.29 -16.17
C PHE A 252 6.51 24.38 -15.97
N LYS A 253 7.03 25.54 -15.52
CA LYS A 253 8.46 25.69 -15.19
C LYS A 253 8.87 24.75 -14.06
N LEU A 254 8.07 24.69 -12.98
CA LEU A 254 8.36 23.79 -11.88
C LEU A 254 8.17 22.31 -12.29
N TYR A 255 7.20 22.02 -13.15
CA TYR A 255 7.01 20.69 -13.72
C TYR A 255 8.27 20.22 -14.46
N ALA A 256 8.85 21.05 -15.33
CA ALA A 256 10.11 20.73 -16.01
C ALA A 256 11.25 20.45 -15.03
N VAL A 257 11.38 21.27 -13.97
CA VAL A 257 12.38 21.07 -12.91
C VAL A 257 12.15 19.73 -12.19
N VAL A 258 10.91 19.40 -11.82
CA VAL A 258 10.56 18.14 -11.15
C VAL A 258 10.88 16.94 -12.03
N ILE A 259 10.54 16.99 -13.31
CA ILE A 259 10.89 15.90 -14.26
C ILE A 259 12.42 15.77 -14.42
N GLY A 260 13.14 16.89 -14.52
CA GLY A 260 14.61 16.88 -14.58
C GLY A 260 15.25 16.24 -13.35
N ILE A 261 14.80 16.64 -12.15
CA ILE A 261 15.26 16.02 -10.89
C ILE A 261 14.91 14.53 -10.84
N THR A 262 13.70 14.16 -11.29
CA THR A 262 13.28 12.75 -11.34
C THR A 262 14.20 11.93 -12.24
N ALA A 263 14.53 12.44 -13.43
CA ALA A 263 15.44 11.80 -14.37
C ALA A 263 16.86 11.64 -13.79
N ILE A 264 17.40 12.69 -13.18
CA ILE A 264 18.71 12.64 -12.52
C ILE A 264 18.73 11.61 -11.40
N LEU A 265 17.72 11.61 -10.52
CA LEU A 265 17.65 10.67 -9.42
C LEU A 265 17.46 9.22 -9.90
N LEU A 266 16.71 8.97 -10.98
CA LEU A 266 16.59 7.65 -11.61
C LEU A 266 17.94 7.13 -12.10
N LEU A 267 18.77 8.00 -12.68
CA LEU A 267 20.13 7.64 -13.12
C LEU A 267 21.03 7.29 -11.93
N ILE A 268 20.96 8.07 -10.85
CA ILE A 268 21.78 7.85 -9.64
C ILE A 268 21.37 6.58 -8.91
N THR A 269 20.08 6.33 -8.74
CA THR A 269 19.59 5.18 -7.96
C THR A 269 19.69 3.86 -8.71
N GLY A 270 19.52 3.86 -10.04
CA GLY A 270 19.68 2.71 -10.94
C GLY A 270 18.72 1.52 -10.70
N ASP A 271 18.33 1.23 -9.45
CA ASP A 271 17.55 0.06 -9.06
C ASP A 271 16.13 0.07 -9.64
N MET A 272 15.49 1.23 -9.68
CA MET A 272 14.15 1.39 -10.26
C MET A 272 14.16 1.08 -11.77
N THR A 273 15.12 1.61 -12.49
CA THR A 273 15.27 1.39 -13.95
C THR A 273 15.50 -0.09 -14.27
N LYS A 274 16.39 -0.76 -13.53
CA LYS A 274 16.59 -2.23 -13.67
C LYS A 274 15.30 -3.00 -13.50
N ARG A 275 14.47 -2.65 -12.49
CA ARG A 275 13.20 -3.32 -12.23
C ARG A 275 12.14 -3.09 -13.29
N PHE A 276 12.10 -1.89 -13.90
CA PHE A 276 11.21 -1.67 -15.04
C PHE A 276 11.61 -2.55 -16.23
N LEU A 277 12.89 -2.63 -16.53
CA LEU A 277 13.40 -3.48 -17.62
C LEU A 277 13.18 -4.99 -17.36
N GLN A 278 13.15 -5.41 -16.08
CA GLN A 278 12.90 -6.79 -15.69
C GLN A 278 11.40 -7.16 -15.64
N THR A 279 10.49 -6.20 -15.72
CA THR A 279 9.03 -6.47 -15.61
C THR A 279 8.55 -7.39 -16.73
N PHE A 280 8.97 -7.12 -17.95
CA PHE A 280 8.63 -7.89 -19.14
C PHE A 280 9.90 -8.29 -19.84
N GLN A 281 10.08 -9.59 -20.03
CA GLN A 281 11.26 -10.14 -20.71
C GLN A 281 10.83 -11.07 -21.81
N VAL A 282 11.47 -10.94 -22.98
CA VAL A 282 11.29 -11.87 -24.09
C VAL A 282 12.23 -13.04 -23.84
N GLN A 283 11.69 -14.24 -23.63
CA GLN A 283 12.47 -15.45 -23.34
C GLN A 283 12.02 -16.63 -24.20
N THR A 284 12.92 -17.60 -24.34
CA THR A 284 12.58 -18.88 -24.94
C THR A 284 12.07 -19.82 -23.85
N ILE A 285 10.86 -20.33 -24.06
CA ILE A 285 10.26 -21.37 -23.22
C ILE A 285 10.22 -22.68 -24.00
N TYR A 286 10.31 -23.78 -23.28
CA TYR A 286 10.23 -25.13 -23.85
C TYR A 286 8.86 -25.72 -23.44
N VAL A 287 8.01 -25.93 -24.43
CA VAL A 287 6.63 -26.44 -24.23
C VAL A 287 6.55 -27.87 -24.70
N ASN A 288 6.16 -28.76 -23.80
CA ASN A 288 5.85 -30.13 -24.13
C ASN A 288 4.46 -30.20 -24.78
N GLN A 289 4.38 -30.57 -26.04
CA GLN A 289 3.13 -30.58 -26.82
C GLN A 289 2.13 -31.65 -26.36
N GLN A 290 2.57 -32.70 -25.66
CA GLN A 290 1.68 -33.76 -25.12
C GLN A 290 1.06 -33.38 -23.78
N THR A 291 1.85 -32.80 -22.89
CA THR A 291 1.43 -32.55 -21.52
C THR A 291 1.08 -31.08 -21.26
N GLY A 292 1.40 -30.17 -22.17
CA GLY A 292 1.29 -28.73 -21.99
C GLY A 292 2.31 -28.16 -20.97
N ALA A 293 3.18 -29.01 -20.41
CA ALA A 293 4.17 -28.57 -19.43
C ALA A 293 5.15 -27.58 -20.05
N THR A 294 5.35 -26.47 -19.37
CA THR A 294 6.21 -25.37 -19.82
C THR A 294 7.40 -25.22 -18.88
N LYS A 295 8.60 -25.19 -19.43
CA LYS A 295 9.83 -24.87 -18.69
C LYS A 295 10.56 -23.71 -19.34
N ILE A 296 11.21 -22.90 -18.52
CA ILE A 296 12.03 -21.77 -18.95
C ILE A 296 13.47 -22.25 -19.13
N ASP A 297 14.18 -21.70 -20.10
CA ASP A 297 15.62 -21.97 -20.27
C ASP A 297 16.42 -21.52 -19.05
N GLN A 298 17.00 -22.44 -18.31
CA GLN A 298 17.71 -22.19 -17.05
C GLN A 298 19.16 -21.68 -17.24
N ASN A 299 19.65 -21.51 -18.45
CA ASN A 299 20.97 -20.92 -18.68
C ASN A 299 21.08 -19.45 -18.35
N ILE A 300 19.94 -18.83 -17.97
CA ILE A 300 19.87 -17.46 -17.47
C ILE A 300 20.13 -17.52 -15.96
N THR A 301 21.15 -16.81 -15.49
CA THR A 301 21.49 -16.71 -14.07
C THR A 301 20.23 -16.42 -13.24
N VAL A 302 19.99 -17.15 -12.16
CA VAL A 302 18.84 -17.05 -11.24
C VAL A 302 18.55 -15.59 -10.82
N LYS A 303 19.56 -14.73 -10.83
CA LYS A 303 19.45 -13.27 -10.58
C LYS A 303 18.60 -12.51 -11.61
N ASN A 304 18.44 -13.03 -12.82
CA ASN A 304 17.75 -12.38 -13.95
C ASN A 304 16.43 -13.04 -14.34
N LEU A 305 16.10 -14.17 -13.73
CA LEU A 305 14.82 -14.85 -13.96
C LEU A 305 13.72 -14.14 -13.20
N PRO A 306 12.59 -13.82 -13.86
CA PRO A 306 11.35 -13.67 -13.14
C PRO A 306 11.02 -15.06 -12.54
N ALA A 307 11.22 -15.22 -11.23
CA ALA A 307 10.86 -16.46 -10.57
C ALA A 307 9.36 -16.72 -10.82
N GLY A 308 9.03 -17.77 -11.58
CA GLY A 308 7.66 -18.12 -11.91
C GLY A 308 7.12 -17.46 -13.18
N GLY A 309 7.93 -17.22 -14.21
CA GLY A 309 7.54 -16.57 -15.45
C GLY A 309 6.14 -16.95 -15.95
N PHE A 310 5.27 -15.94 -16.05
CA PHE A 310 3.91 -16.08 -16.55
C PHE A 310 3.86 -15.65 -18.01
N LYS A 311 3.38 -16.55 -18.84
CA LYS A 311 3.06 -16.23 -20.25
C LYS A 311 1.83 -15.34 -20.28
N ILE A 312 1.96 -14.15 -20.85
CA ILE A 312 0.83 -13.25 -21.03
C ILE A 312 -0.14 -13.87 -22.04
N PRO A 313 -1.43 -14.07 -21.66
CA PRO A 313 -2.44 -14.58 -22.60
C PRO A 313 -2.52 -13.70 -23.85
N GLY A 314 -2.66 -14.33 -25.02
CA GLY A 314 -2.79 -13.63 -26.30
C GLY A 314 -1.47 -13.24 -26.97
N THR A 315 -0.30 -13.45 -26.36
CA THR A 315 0.97 -13.28 -27.07
C THR A 315 1.18 -14.38 -28.12
N LYS A 316 1.37 -13.97 -29.38
CA LYS A 316 1.71 -14.91 -30.46
C LYS A 316 3.10 -15.48 -30.21
N ASN A 317 3.19 -16.80 -30.01
CA ASN A 317 4.47 -17.49 -29.92
C ASN A 317 5.10 -17.63 -31.30
N LYS A 318 6.38 -17.35 -31.40
CA LYS A 318 7.15 -17.71 -32.59
C LYS A 318 7.96 -18.96 -32.26
N ASN A 319 7.81 -20.01 -33.09
CA ASN A 319 8.71 -21.16 -33.03
C ASN A 319 10.11 -20.67 -33.37
N VAL A 320 11.07 -21.06 -32.56
CA VAL A 320 12.51 -20.72 -32.72
C VAL A 320 13.35 -21.97 -32.60
N VAL A 321 14.54 -21.91 -33.15
CA VAL A 321 15.53 -22.96 -32.91
C VAL A 321 16.01 -22.82 -31.46
N GLY A 322 15.77 -23.84 -30.65
CA GLY A 322 16.20 -23.87 -29.26
C GLY A 322 17.65 -24.31 -29.12
N ASP A 323 18.27 -23.98 -27.98
CA ASP A 323 19.57 -24.54 -27.61
C ASP A 323 19.43 -26.05 -27.35
N PRO A 324 20.18 -26.93 -28.08
CA PRO A 324 20.10 -28.37 -27.90
C PRO A 324 20.44 -28.83 -26.46
N ASN A 325 21.33 -28.12 -25.76
CA ASN A 325 21.72 -28.43 -24.39
C ASN A 325 20.58 -28.07 -23.40
N ALA A 326 19.93 -26.93 -23.59
CA ALA A 326 18.77 -26.54 -22.80
C ALA A 326 17.60 -27.51 -23.02
N LEU A 327 17.39 -27.97 -24.25
CA LEU A 327 16.32 -28.91 -24.57
C LEU A 327 16.56 -30.28 -23.89
N LYS A 328 17.81 -30.80 -23.92
CA LYS A 328 18.16 -32.01 -23.18
C LYS A 328 17.95 -31.88 -21.68
N LYS A 329 18.35 -30.75 -21.10
CA LYS A 329 18.20 -30.47 -19.66
C LYS A 329 16.74 -30.43 -19.25
N VAL A 330 15.90 -29.72 -20.02
CA VAL A 330 14.43 -29.60 -19.76
C VAL A 330 13.78 -31.00 -19.88
N ALA A 331 14.18 -31.81 -20.89
CA ALA A 331 13.64 -33.15 -21.05
C ALA A 331 14.03 -34.05 -19.87
N LEU A 332 15.26 -33.93 -19.36
CA LEU A 332 15.75 -34.68 -18.20
C LEU A 332 14.99 -34.31 -16.93
N GLU A 333 14.75 -33.01 -16.69
CA GLU A 333 13.97 -32.53 -15.55
C GLU A 333 12.52 -33.03 -15.59
N GLN A 334 11.87 -33.04 -16.76
CA GLN A 334 10.51 -33.58 -16.91
C GLN A 334 10.50 -35.10 -16.66
N ALA A 335 11.48 -35.84 -17.13
CA ALA A 335 11.59 -37.27 -16.86
C ALA A 335 11.75 -37.57 -15.35
N LEU A 336 12.55 -36.76 -14.64
CA LEU A 336 12.72 -36.87 -13.19
C LEU A 336 11.44 -36.49 -12.42
N GLU A 337 10.71 -35.47 -12.84
CA GLU A 337 9.44 -35.11 -12.24
C GLU A 337 8.36 -36.18 -12.44
N GLU A 338 8.32 -36.81 -13.64
CA GLU A 338 7.43 -37.95 -13.89
C GLU A 338 7.76 -39.17 -13.00
N ALA A 339 9.04 -39.46 -12.84
CA ALA A 339 9.54 -40.54 -11.96
C ALA A 339 9.14 -40.29 -10.50
N ARG A 340 9.34 -39.06 -9.98
CA ARG A 340 8.93 -38.68 -8.63
C ARG A 340 7.40 -38.80 -8.40
N LYS A 341 6.61 -38.35 -9.36
CA LYS A 341 5.14 -38.45 -9.26
C LYS A 341 4.63 -39.88 -9.26
N LYS A 342 5.32 -40.78 -9.94
CA LYS A 342 4.96 -42.20 -9.99
C LYS A 342 5.54 -43.02 -8.84
N GLY A 343 6.32 -42.41 -7.94
CA GLY A 343 6.99 -43.13 -6.84
C GLY A 343 8.00 -44.21 -7.27
N GLN A 344 8.44 -44.16 -8.54
CA GLN A 344 9.32 -45.16 -9.09
C GLN A 344 10.80 -44.73 -8.96
N LYS A 345 11.66 -45.64 -8.50
CA LYS A 345 13.12 -45.45 -8.53
C LYS A 345 13.62 -45.87 -9.91
N PHE A 346 13.79 -44.93 -10.81
CA PHE A 346 14.41 -45.21 -12.12
C PHE A 346 15.94 -45.20 -12.03
N ASN A 347 16.55 -46.10 -12.79
CA ASN A 347 18.00 -46.11 -13.00
C ASN A 347 18.40 -44.95 -13.93
N ALA A 348 19.62 -44.41 -13.82
CA ALA A 348 20.10 -43.29 -14.62
C ALA A 348 19.89 -43.49 -16.14
N GLY A 349 20.12 -44.69 -16.65
CA GLY A 349 19.91 -45.03 -18.06
C GLY A 349 18.45 -45.04 -18.51
N GLU A 350 17.50 -45.35 -17.61
CA GLU A 350 16.05 -45.29 -17.89
C GLU A 350 15.55 -43.85 -17.93
N ILE A 351 16.08 -42.98 -17.06
CA ILE A 351 15.80 -41.56 -17.06
C ILE A 351 16.27 -40.89 -18.35
N GLU A 352 17.47 -41.24 -18.84
CA GLU A 352 18.01 -40.73 -20.11
C GLU A 352 17.18 -41.18 -21.32
N LYS A 353 16.82 -42.48 -21.38
CA LYS A 353 15.92 -42.98 -22.42
C LYS A 353 14.56 -42.27 -22.42
N ARG A 354 14.00 -42.06 -21.24
CA ARG A 354 12.72 -41.32 -21.09
C ARG A 354 12.89 -39.86 -21.51
N ALA A 355 13.95 -39.19 -21.09
CA ALA A 355 14.26 -37.81 -21.51
C ALA A 355 14.42 -37.70 -23.03
N ALA A 356 15.07 -38.67 -23.70
CA ALA A 356 15.20 -38.72 -25.15
C ALA A 356 13.83 -38.88 -25.86
N GLN A 357 12.87 -39.60 -25.25
CA GLN A 357 11.47 -39.65 -25.75
C GLN A 357 10.75 -38.32 -25.57
N ILE A 358 10.84 -37.74 -24.39
CA ILE A 358 10.18 -36.46 -24.04
C ILE A 358 10.71 -35.31 -24.93
N SER A 359 12.02 -35.29 -25.23
CA SER A 359 12.65 -34.25 -26.04
C SER A 359 12.03 -34.11 -27.44
N LYS A 360 11.49 -35.20 -28.01
CA LYS A 360 10.82 -35.18 -29.32
C LYS A 360 9.54 -34.36 -29.34
N TYR A 361 8.90 -34.18 -28.18
CA TYR A 361 7.66 -33.46 -28.03
C TYR A 361 7.84 -32.03 -27.45
N ILE A 362 9.06 -31.65 -27.12
CA ILE A 362 9.39 -30.32 -26.60
C ILE A 362 9.66 -29.39 -27.79
N GLN A 363 8.88 -28.29 -27.84
CA GLN A 363 9.09 -27.22 -28.83
C GLN A 363 9.56 -25.94 -28.15
N PRO A 364 10.69 -25.36 -28.58
CA PRO A 364 11.11 -24.05 -28.12
C PRO A 364 10.25 -22.97 -28.73
N GLN A 365 9.72 -22.08 -27.88
CA GLN A 365 8.86 -20.96 -28.27
C GLN A 365 9.35 -19.66 -27.64
N ARG A 366 9.45 -18.61 -28.43
CA ARG A 366 9.77 -17.27 -27.91
C ARG A 366 8.50 -16.59 -27.42
N THR A 367 8.48 -16.16 -26.18
CA THR A 367 7.32 -15.55 -25.54
C THR A 367 7.72 -14.40 -24.63
N ILE A 368 6.75 -13.58 -24.26
CA ILE A 368 6.95 -12.54 -23.26
C ILE A 368 6.54 -13.10 -21.90
N LEU A 369 7.49 -13.09 -20.97
CA LEU A 369 7.26 -13.44 -19.57
C LEU A 369 7.21 -12.18 -18.72
N CYS A 370 6.38 -12.15 -17.70
CA CYS A 370 6.42 -11.12 -16.69
C CYS A 370 7.02 -11.61 -15.37
N ASP A 371 7.50 -10.68 -14.54
CA ASP A 371 8.13 -10.99 -13.26
C ASP A 371 7.16 -11.64 -12.25
N ILE A 372 7.71 -12.18 -11.16
CA ILE A 372 6.93 -12.85 -10.11
C ILE A 372 5.81 -11.95 -9.57
N SER A 373 6.05 -10.66 -9.46
CA SER A 373 5.09 -9.68 -8.94
C SER A 373 3.84 -9.58 -9.84
N CYS A 374 4.05 -9.60 -11.15
CA CYS A 374 2.99 -9.64 -12.15
C CYS A 374 2.31 -11.03 -12.17
N ALA A 375 3.11 -12.10 -12.13
CA ALA A 375 2.62 -13.47 -12.18
C ALA A 375 1.69 -13.79 -10.99
N THR A 376 2.09 -13.46 -9.77
CA THR A 376 1.30 -13.69 -8.55
C THR A 376 -0.07 -13.01 -8.65
N ARG A 377 -0.11 -11.76 -9.09
CA ARG A 377 -1.36 -11.00 -9.25
C ARG A 377 -2.26 -11.59 -10.32
N LEU A 378 -1.74 -11.83 -11.51
CA LEU A 378 -2.54 -12.29 -12.65
C LEU A 378 -2.94 -13.77 -12.57
N GLN A 379 -2.14 -14.62 -11.92
CA GLN A 379 -2.43 -16.06 -11.82
C GLN A 379 -3.19 -16.45 -10.57
N LEU A 380 -3.02 -15.72 -9.47
CA LEU A 380 -3.50 -16.16 -8.16
C LEU A 380 -4.42 -15.14 -7.52
N GLU A 381 -3.94 -13.93 -7.23
CA GLU A 381 -4.64 -12.96 -6.39
C GLU A 381 -5.88 -12.38 -7.07
N TRP A 382 -5.71 -11.82 -8.26
CA TRP A 382 -6.81 -11.19 -9.00
C TRP A 382 -7.89 -12.19 -9.46
N PRO A 383 -7.55 -13.39 -9.99
CA PRO A 383 -8.56 -14.40 -10.30
C PRO A 383 -9.38 -14.82 -9.10
N ARG A 384 -8.78 -14.95 -7.90
CA ARG A 384 -9.51 -15.26 -6.66
C ARG A 384 -10.48 -14.15 -6.29
N ALA A 385 -10.08 -12.90 -6.39
CA ALA A 385 -10.94 -11.74 -6.10
C ALA A 385 -12.12 -11.65 -7.10
N VAL A 386 -11.86 -11.89 -8.39
CA VAL A 386 -12.90 -11.95 -9.42
C VAL A 386 -13.86 -13.11 -9.19
N ALA A 387 -13.36 -14.28 -8.81
CA ALA A 387 -14.20 -15.44 -8.46
C ALA A 387 -15.09 -15.13 -7.25
N ALA A 388 -14.55 -14.49 -6.21
CA ALA A 388 -15.31 -14.05 -5.04
C ALA A 388 -16.42 -13.06 -5.41
N LEU A 389 -16.12 -12.07 -6.26
CA LEU A 389 -17.11 -11.12 -6.80
C LEU A 389 -18.20 -11.86 -7.60
N SER A 390 -17.82 -12.82 -8.45
CA SER A 390 -18.77 -13.59 -9.25
C SER A 390 -19.68 -14.48 -8.39
N PHE A 391 -19.18 -14.95 -7.25
CA PHE A 391 -19.96 -15.77 -6.30
C PHE A 391 -21.04 -14.95 -5.59
N ASN A 392 -20.72 -13.75 -5.12
CA ASN A 392 -21.69 -12.82 -4.52
C ASN A 392 -21.39 -11.37 -4.92
N PRO A 393 -21.94 -10.89 -6.04
CA PRO A 393 -21.65 -9.54 -6.54
C PRO A 393 -22.08 -8.42 -5.62
N LEU A 394 -23.15 -8.58 -4.83
CA LEU A 394 -23.71 -7.51 -4.00
C LEU A 394 -22.94 -7.32 -2.71
N LEU A 395 -22.68 -8.40 -1.96
CA LEU A 395 -22.10 -8.35 -0.62
C LEU A 395 -20.69 -8.92 -0.55
N GLY A 396 -20.20 -9.55 -1.63
CA GLY A 396 -18.91 -10.25 -1.62
C GLY A 396 -18.93 -11.53 -0.80
N THR A 397 -17.77 -12.08 -0.54
CA THR A 397 -17.58 -13.34 0.22
C THR A 397 -17.11 -13.12 1.66
N GLY A 398 -17.04 -11.87 2.10
CA GLY A 398 -16.65 -11.47 3.45
C GLY A 398 -15.18 -11.10 3.60
N PRO A 399 -14.83 -10.23 4.57
CA PRO A 399 -13.45 -9.88 4.88
C PRO A 399 -12.59 -11.09 5.20
N SER A 400 -11.37 -11.16 4.68
CA SER A 400 -10.41 -12.27 4.76
C SER A 400 -10.78 -13.57 4.01
N SER A 401 -11.83 -13.58 3.22
CA SER A 401 -12.23 -14.77 2.47
C SER A 401 -11.38 -15.06 1.23
N ILE A 402 -10.70 -14.04 0.70
CA ILE A 402 -9.92 -14.17 -0.54
C ILE A 402 -8.50 -14.62 -0.23
N THR A 403 -7.70 -13.74 0.34
CA THR A 403 -6.31 -13.95 0.76
C THR A 403 -5.90 -12.81 1.70
N GLU A 404 -4.70 -12.92 2.28
CA GLU A 404 -4.15 -11.85 3.11
C GLU A 404 -3.72 -10.62 2.29
N ALA A 405 -3.37 -10.82 1.02
CA ALA A 405 -3.05 -9.75 0.08
C ALA A 405 -3.73 -10.02 -1.27
N THR A 406 -4.26 -8.98 -1.86
CA THR A 406 -4.81 -9.01 -3.22
C THR A 406 -3.98 -8.13 -4.15
N ASP A 407 -3.17 -7.27 -3.54
CA ASP A 407 -2.36 -6.28 -4.25
C ASP A 407 -3.16 -5.46 -5.27
N ASN A 408 -4.45 -5.23 -4.95
CA ASN A 408 -5.38 -4.37 -5.66
C ASN A 408 -6.60 -4.10 -4.76
N ASP A 409 -6.66 -2.93 -4.15
CA ASP A 409 -7.74 -2.55 -3.23
C ASP A 409 -9.14 -2.64 -3.88
N TYR A 410 -9.27 -2.30 -5.16
CA TYR A 410 -10.58 -2.33 -5.84
C TYR A 410 -11.11 -3.77 -5.98
N LEU A 411 -10.25 -4.68 -6.44
CA LEU A 411 -10.62 -6.09 -6.55
C LEU A 411 -10.84 -6.71 -5.17
N ARG A 412 -10.05 -6.32 -4.18
CA ARG A 412 -10.22 -6.76 -2.81
C ARG A 412 -11.58 -6.33 -2.25
N TRP A 413 -11.92 -5.05 -2.36
CA TRP A 413 -13.22 -4.58 -1.87
C TRP A 413 -14.38 -5.22 -2.63
N LEU A 414 -14.30 -5.32 -3.94
CA LEU A 414 -15.33 -5.99 -4.75
C LEU A 414 -15.49 -7.46 -4.36
N GLY A 415 -14.41 -8.18 -4.16
CA GLY A 415 -14.48 -9.60 -3.77
C GLY A 415 -14.91 -9.79 -2.32
N GLU A 416 -14.39 -9.01 -1.37
CA GLU A 416 -14.70 -9.15 0.05
C GLU A 416 -16.05 -8.53 0.46
N THR A 417 -16.40 -7.34 -0.06
CA THR A 417 -17.58 -6.57 0.38
C THR A 417 -18.58 -6.27 -0.74
N GLY A 418 -18.34 -6.82 -1.92
CA GLY A 418 -19.22 -6.66 -3.08
C GLY A 418 -19.33 -5.23 -3.57
N VAL A 419 -20.25 -5.00 -4.48
CA VAL A 419 -20.52 -3.66 -5.04
C VAL A 419 -21.03 -2.70 -3.95
N VAL A 420 -21.81 -3.17 -2.97
CA VAL A 420 -22.39 -2.32 -1.92
C VAL A 420 -21.30 -1.72 -1.02
N GLY A 421 -20.40 -2.56 -0.47
CA GLY A 421 -19.31 -2.08 0.38
C GLY A 421 -18.31 -1.23 -0.39
N THR A 422 -17.97 -1.64 -1.62
CA THR A 422 -17.06 -0.89 -2.50
C THR A 422 -17.62 0.49 -2.84
N ALA A 423 -18.90 0.57 -3.24
CA ALA A 423 -19.56 1.83 -3.56
C ALA A 423 -19.64 2.76 -2.33
N ALA A 424 -19.96 2.22 -1.15
CA ALA A 424 -20.00 2.99 0.11
C ALA A 424 -18.62 3.58 0.43
N PHE A 425 -17.53 2.80 0.29
CA PHE A 425 -16.17 3.27 0.53
C PHE A 425 -15.73 4.35 -0.47
N LEU A 426 -15.90 4.09 -1.76
CA LEU A 426 -15.55 5.06 -2.82
C LEU A 426 -16.39 6.34 -2.72
N PHE A 427 -17.67 6.23 -2.36
CA PHE A 427 -18.53 7.39 -2.08
C PHE A 427 -18.00 8.22 -0.93
N LEU A 428 -17.53 7.58 0.15
CA LEU A 428 -16.92 8.29 1.28
C LEU A 428 -15.67 9.06 0.86
N LEU A 429 -14.76 8.43 0.10
CA LEU A 429 -13.57 9.11 -0.43
C LEU A 429 -13.94 10.27 -1.37
N TYR A 430 -14.97 10.08 -2.21
CA TYR A 430 -15.49 11.12 -3.10
C TYR A 430 -16.03 12.33 -2.34
N ILE A 431 -16.87 12.13 -1.32
CA ILE A 431 -17.47 13.27 -0.58
C ILE A 431 -16.43 14.04 0.23
N ILE A 432 -15.40 13.36 0.79
CA ILE A 432 -14.26 14.01 1.44
C ILE A 432 -13.45 14.83 0.42
N SER A 433 -13.08 14.21 -0.69
CA SER A 433 -12.33 14.87 -1.78
C SER A 433 -13.09 16.08 -2.33
N ARG A 434 -14.38 15.92 -2.62
CA ARG A 434 -15.25 17.00 -3.11
C ARG A 434 -15.35 18.16 -2.13
N LEU A 435 -15.43 17.86 -0.83
CA LEU A 435 -15.46 18.90 0.20
C LEU A 435 -14.15 19.72 0.18
N VAL A 436 -13.00 19.04 0.21
CA VAL A 436 -11.69 19.70 0.22
C VAL A 436 -11.43 20.45 -1.09
N TRP A 437 -11.80 19.87 -2.23
CA TRP A 437 -11.70 20.52 -3.54
C TRP A 437 -12.53 21.81 -3.63
N ARG A 438 -13.78 21.76 -3.18
CA ARG A 438 -14.67 22.93 -3.17
C ARG A 438 -14.14 24.04 -2.27
N GLU A 439 -13.58 23.67 -1.12
CA GLU A 439 -12.96 24.66 -0.24
C GLU A 439 -11.72 25.29 -0.88
N GLY A 440 -10.87 24.49 -1.50
CA GLY A 440 -9.71 25.01 -2.25
C GLY A 440 -10.10 25.98 -3.37
N LYS A 441 -11.24 25.77 -4.04
CA LYS A 441 -11.78 26.73 -5.04
C LYS A 441 -12.31 28.03 -4.45
N LYS A 442 -12.84 28.00 -3.23
CA LYS A 442 -13.37 29.19 -2.53
C LYS A 442 -12.27 30.05 -1.93
N GLU A 443 -11.12 29.46 -1.63
CA GLU A 443 -9.99 30.16 -1.05
C GLU A 443 -9.35 31.13 -2.04
N LYS A 444 -9.28 32.41 -1.67
CA LYS A 444 -8.58 33.43 -2.47
C LYS A 444 -7.08 33.46 -2.23
N GLY A 445 -6.63 32.97 -1.07
CA GLY A 445 -5.22 32.96 -0.65
C GLY A 445 -4.45 31.70 -1.07
N ASP A 446 -3.15 31.70 -0.75
CA ASP A 446 -2.25 30.59 -1.10
C ASP A 446 -2.54 29.28 -0.33
N ILE A 447 -3.35 29.33 0.74
CA ILE A 447 -3.79 28.13 1.48
C ILE A 447 -4.55 27.14 0.58
N ARG A 448 -5.17 27.59 -0.52
CA ARG A 448 -5.81 26.75 -1.54
C ARG A 448 -4.88 25.65 -2.07
N TYR A 449 -3.58 25.94 -2.15
CA TYR A 449 -2.60 24.95 -2.64
C TYR A 449 -2.45 23.75 -1.71
N ILE A 450 -2.62 23.96 -0.39
CA ILE A 450 -2.63 22.87 0.60
C ILE A 450 -3.85 21.95 0.36
N HIS A 451 -5.03 22.52 0.06
CA HIS A 451 -6.24 21.75 -0.25
C HIS A 451 -6.07 20.92 -1.54
N TYR A 452 -5.54 21.54 -2.58
CA TYR A 452 -5.23 20.80 -3.82
C TYR A 452 -4.18 19.72 -3.58
N GLY A 453 -3.15 19.99 -2.76
CA GLY A 453 -2.15 19.01 -2.37
C GLY A 453 -2.77 17.73 -1.78
N PHE A 454 -3.77 17.86 -0.88
CA PHE A 454 -4.49 16.70 -0.33
C PHE A 454 -5.26 15.93 -1.41
N VAL A 455 -6.01 16.64 -2.26
CA VAL A 455 -6.84 15.98 -3.30
C VAL A 455 -5.96 15.20 -4.27
N PHE A 456 -4.86 15.79 -4.73
CA PHE A 456 -3.93 15.09 -5.62
C PHE A 456 -3.12 14.00 -4.88
N GLY A 457 -2.89 14.14 -3.58
CA GLY A 457 -2.39 13.07 -2.73
C GLY A 457 -3.35 11.87 -2.69
N LEU A 458 -4.65 12.12 -2.52
CA LEU A 458 -5.66 11.05 -2.61
C LEU A 458 -5.71 10.43 -4.01
N VAL A 459 -5.58 11.22 -5.08
CA VAL A 459 -5.45 10.69 -6.45
C VAL A 459 -4.25 9.76 -6.56
N ALA A 460 -3.09 10.12 -5.97
CA ALA A 460 -1.92 9.24 -5.95
C ALA A 460 -2.21 7.90 -5.26
N LEU A 461 -2.94 7.91 -4.13
CA LEU A 461 -3.35 6.67 -3.46
C LEU A 461 -4.30 5.84 -4.30
N LEU A 462 -5.30 6.47 -4.93
CA LEU A 462 -6.27 5.78 -5.78
C LEU A 462 -5.59 5.12 -7.00
N VAL A 463 -4.60 5.77 -7.61
CA VAL A 463 -3.79 5.17 -8.66
C VAL A 463 -2.92 4.02 -8.11
N ASN A 464 -2.33 4.19 -6.94
CA ASN A 464 -1.51 3.14 -6.32
C ASN A 464 -2.34 1.93 -5.91
N ALA A 465 -3.59 2.14 -5.46
CA ALA A 465 -4.57 1.12 -5.10
C ALA A 465 -4.93 0.15 -6.24
N LEU A 466 -4.65 0.50 -7.49
CA LEU A 466 -4.79 -0.41 -8.64
C LEU A 466 -3.80 -1.58 -8.61
N TYR A 467 -2.73 -1.49 -7.81
CA TYR A 467 -1.64 -2.45 -7.84
C TYR A 467 -1.07 -2.81 -6.46
N VAL A 468 -1.58 -2.20 -5.38
CA VAL A 468 -1.17 -2.44 -3.98
C VAL A 468 -2.36 -2.20 -3.06
N ASP A 469 -2.47 -2.96 -1.98
CA ASP A 469 -3.49 -2.79 -0.93
C ASP A 469 -3.10 -1.62 0.00
N VAL A 470 -3.28 -0.38 -0.45
CA VAL A 470 -2.80 0.83 0.27
C VAL A 470 -3.72 1.21 1.43
N PHE A 471 -5.03 0.97 1.34
CA PHE A 471 -5.99 1.30 2.38
C PHE A 471 -6.12 0.21 3.46
N GLU A 472 -5.59 -0.98 3.20
CA GLU A 472 -5.49 -2.08 4.18
C GLU A 472 -4.12 -2.09 4.90
N ALA A 473 -3.15 -1.34 4.41
CA ALA A 473 -1.85 -1.16 5.04
C ALA A 473 -1.97 -0.24 6.27
N SER A 474 -1.87 -0.79 7.50
CA SER A 474 -2.19 -0.10 8.76
C SER A 474 -1.59 1.31 8.87
N LYS A 475 -0.27 1.45 8.69
CA LYS A 475 0.40 2.74 8.80
C LYS A 475 -0.07 3.75 7.74
N MET A 476 -0.31 3.29 6.50
CA MET A 476 -0.82 4.16 5.46
C MET A 476 -2.26 4.59 5.77
N ALA A 477 -3.11 3.64 6.18
CA ALA A 477 -4.49 3.92 6.54
C ALA A 477 -4.61 4.91 7.70
N TYR A 478 -3.83 4.74 8.79
CA TYR A 478 -3.82 5.67 9.91
C TYR A 478 -3.43 7.10 9.49
N ASN A 479 -2.36 7.21 8.70
CA ASN A 479 -1.91 8.52 8.22
C ASN A 479 -2.92 9.16 7.28
N PHE A 480 -3.52 8.41 6.38
CA PHE A 480 -4.56 8.91 5.48
C PHE A 480 -5.77 9.41 6.26
N TRP A 481 -6.34 8.61 7.17
CA TRP A 481 -7.54 8.99 7.93
C TRP A 481 -7.27 10.13 8.91
N ALA A 482 -6.08 10.18 9.52
CA ALA A 482 -5.68 11.32 10.35
C ALA A 482 -5.61 12.61 9.54
N VAL A 483 -4.93 12.60 8.40
CA VAL A 483 -4.80 13.77 7.52
C VAL A 483 -6.16 14.17 6.97
N ALA A 484 -6.97 13.24 6.45
CA ALA A 484 -8.33 13.51 5.97
C ALA A 484 -9.20 14.16 7.06
N GLY A 485 -9.11 13.66 8.29
CA GLY A 485 -9.81 14.22 9.45
C GLY A 485 -9.37 15.64 9.78
N ILE A 486 -8.07 15.95 9.71
CA ILE A 486 -7.54 17.31 9.90
C ILE A 486 -8.16 18.28 8.89
N TYR A 487 -8.24 17.93 7.61
CA TYR A 487 -8.86 18.76 6.58
C TYR A 487 -10.36 18.96 6.82
N VAL A 488 -11.08 17.89 7.10
CA VAL A 488 -12.53 17.94 7.32
C VAL A 488 -12.88 18.74 8.58
N GLY A 489 -12.10 18.58 9.66
CA GLY A 489 -12.25 19.34 10.90
C GLY A 489 -12.12 20.84 10.67
N TYR A 490 -11.06 21.26 9.99
CA TYR A 490 -10.83 22.67 9.64
C TYR A 490 -11.98 23.28 8.81
N ILE A 491 -12.37 22.59 7.74
CA ILE A 491 -13.44 23.07 6.85
C ILE A 491 -14.79 23.13 7.57
N SER A 492 -15.08 22.13 8.44
CA SER A 492 -16.32 22.11 9.21
C SER A 492 -16.44 23.29 10.16
N LEU A 493 -15.34 23.67 10.80
CA LEU A 493 -15.29 24.85 11.67
C LEU A 493 -15.53 26.15 10.90
N LYS A 494 -14.87 26.29 9.74
CA LYS A 494 -14.98 27.48 8.91
C LYS A 494 -16.43 27.72 8.47
N HIS A 495 -17.13 26.64 8.07
CA HIS A 495 -18.54 26.72 7.69
C HIS A 495 -19.48 27.04 8.87
N LYS A 496 -19.14 26.62 10.11
CA LYS A 496 -19.90 27.01 11.30
C LYS A 496 -19.78 28.51 11.61
N LYS A 497 -18.55 29.06 11.53
CA LYS A 497 -18.27 30.48 11.74
C LYS A 497 -18.93 31.38 10.69
N ALA A 498 -19.08 30.89 9.45
CA ALA A 498 -19.76 31.67 8.39
C ALA A 498 -21.30 31.69 8.51
N LYS A 499 -21.88 30.82 9.36
CA LYS A 499 -23.31 30.74 9.61
C LYS A 499 -23.74 31.41 10.93
N ALA A 500 -22.80 31.65 11.84
CA ALA A 500 -22.97 32.41 13.07
C ALA A 500 -22.64 33.90 12.85
#